data_5ca998b80bbecc6af4b86576c341d57f
#
_entry.id   5ca998b80bbecc6af4b86576c341d57f
#
_cell.length_a   1.000
_cell.length_b   1.000
_cell.length_c   1.000
_cell.angle_alpha   90.00
_cell.angle_beta   90.00
_cell.angle_gamma   90.00
#
_symmetry.space_group_name_H-M   'P 1'
#
loop_
_entity.id
_entity.type
_entity.pdbx_description
1 polymer ?
#
loop_
_entity_poly.entity_id
_entity_poly.type
_entity_poly.pdbx_seq_one_letter_code
_entity_poly.pdbx_strand_id
1 'polypeptide(L)'
;MAVNNYDAVIMGHSSFKLIPMDNEIQLNFLNEEIDKLVTAIEEAKANGSHQNTAVVKLLERSKKAVEKNVKKLTDIKRDQGITFDKLGVDYMFVDEAHEFKNLYTYTAMSNIAGVPQARSQKASDMYMKCKFIQKSGGNVCFATGTPITNTMAELFTMQRYLQEEELERLNIHNFDAWAKTFGKVITSLEVSVDGSGFQTRQRFNKFFNIPELMNSFREVAEIQTESMLNNALENSKLQRKRAIPPKHVGDKAKVVSIEPSPELEDYIANVVERTEAIHNSAVAPYEDNMLKVTSDSKKASIDLLSLIHI
;
A
#
# COMPACT_ATOMS: atom_id res chain seq x y z
N MET A 1 -15.00 -14.97 21.95
CA MET A 1 -15.86 -14.23 21.09
C MET A 1 -17.17 -15.00 20.91
N ALA A 2 -17.35 -15.92 20.01
CA ALA A 2 -18.67 -16.55 19.77
C ALA A 2 -19.36 -17.26 20.98
N VAL A 3 -18.65 -17.61 22.03
CA VAL A 3 -19.16 -18.37 23.18
C VAL A 3 -19.10 -17.56 24.50
N ASN A 4 -18.20 -16.60 24.59
CA ASN A 4 -18.00 -15.80 25.79
C ASN A 4 -18.29 -14.31 25.52
N ASN A 5 -18.87 -13.65 26.49
CA ASN A 5 -19.17 -12.22 26.45
C ASN A 5 -17.91 -11.44 26.84
N TYR A 6 -17.07 -11.09 25.84
CA TYR A 6 -15.91 -10.23 26.03
C TYR A 6 -16.25 -8.80 25.65
N ASP A 7 -15.81 -7.82 26.44
CA ASP A 7 -15.94 -6.40 26.09
C ASP A 7 -15.00 -6.02 24.95
N ALA A 8 -13.80 -6.62 24.90
CA ALA A 8 -12.82 -6.43 23.84
C ALA A 8 -11.89 -7.64 23.71
N VAL A 9 -11.36 -7.85 22.51
CA VAL A 9 -10.33 -8.87 22.24
C VAL A 9 -9.18 -8.24 21.47
N ILE A 10 -7.96 -8.42 21.97
CA ILE A 10 -6.73 -7.93 21.35
C ILE A 10 -6.01 -9.12 20.70
N MET A 11 -5.61 -8.95 19.44
CA MET A 11 -4.85 -9.98 18.72
C MET A 11 -3.86 -9.39 17.74
N GLY A 12 -2.79 -10.12 17.42
CA GLY A 12 -1.84 -9.72 16.41
C GLY A 12 -2.38 -9.90 14.99
N HIS A 13 -1.90 -9.10 14.03
CA HIS A 13 -2.31 -9.16 12.62
C HIS A 13 -2.12 -10.56 12.01
N SER A 14 -1.07 -11.28 12.44
CA SER A 14 -0.80 -12.66 11.99
C SER A 14 -1.88 -13.65 12.40
N SER A 15 -2.47 -13.48 13.58
CA SER A 15 -3.58 -14.29 14.06
C SER A 15 -4.91 -13.88 13.43
N PHE A 16 -5.12 -12.57 13.28
CA PHE A 16 -6.34 -12.01 12.68
C PHE A 16 -6.58 -12.51 11.25
N LYS A 17 -5.54 -12.59 10.42
CA LYS A 17 -5.64 -13.12 9.06
C LYS A 17 -6.04 -14.60 8.96
N LEU A 18 -5.90 -15.37 10.07
CA LEU A 18 -6.28 -16.78 10.11
C LEU A 18 -7.77 -16.99 10.37
N ILE A 19 -8.49 -15.96 10.79
CA ILE A 19 -9.94 -16.03 10.99
C ILE A 19 -10.61 -15.87 9.62
N PRO A 20 -11.22 -16.92 9.06
CA PRO A 20 -11.85 -16.84 7.76
C PRO A 20 -13.16 -16.04 7.83
N MET A 21 -13.56 -15.46 6.72
CA MET A 21 -14.91 -14.98 6.50
C MET A 21 -15.77 -16.12 5.97
N ASP A 22 -17.09 -16.10 6.18
CA ASP A 22 -18.00 -17.07 5.56
C ASP A 22 -17.85 -17.11 4.04
N ASN A 23 -17.93 -18.31 3.47
CA ASN A 23 -17.70 -18.52 2.04
C ASN A 23 -18.67 -17.76 1.15
N GLU A 24 -19.94 -17.64 1.54
CA GLU A 24 -20.93 -16.90 0.77
C GLU A 24 -20.62 -15.40 0.74
N ILE A 25 -20.20 -14.85 1.89
CA ILE A 25 -19.77 -13.44 1.98
C ILE A 25 -18.52 -13.21 1.13
N GLN A 26 -17.54 -14.14 1.18
CA GLN A 26 -16.34 -14.06 0.34
C GLN A 26 -16.68 -14.12 -1.15
N LEU A 27 -17.58 -15.01 -1.54
CA LEU A 27 -18.02 -15.16 -2.93
C LEU A 27 -18.71 -13.90 -3.43
N ASN A 28 -19.62 -13.33 -2.64
CA ASN A 28 -20.30 -12.08 -2.98
C ASN A 28 -19.30 -10.93 -3.16
N PHE A 29 -18.35 -10.80 -2.24
CA PHE A 29 -17.29 -9.79 -2.33
C PHE A 29 -16.44 -9.96 -3.60
N LEU A 30 -16.04 -11.19 -3.93
CA LEU A 30 -15.23 -11.45 -5.13
C LEU A 30 -16.03 -11.22 -6.42
N ASN A 31 -17.34 -11.49 -6.42
CA ASN A 31 -18.20 -11.20 -7.57
C ASN A 31 -18.36 -9.68 -7.75
N GLU A 32 -18.55 -8.89 -6.68
CA GLU A 32 -18.53 -7.42 -6.75
C GLU A 32 -17.20 -6.90 -7.34
N GLU A 33 -16.05 -7.52 -6.99
CA GLU A 33 -14.75 -7.19 -7.60
C GLU A 33 -14.69 -7.53 -9.09
N ILE A 34 -15.27 -8.66 -9.51
CA ILE A 34 -15.36 -9.05 -10.93
C ILE A 34 -16.19 -8.05 -11.71
N ASP A 35 -17.32 -7.62 -11.17
CA ASP A 35 -18.19 -6.64 -11.83
C ASP A 35 -17.50 -5.28 -12.01
N LYS A 36 -16.78 -4.81 -10.98
CA LYS A 36 -15.92 -3.61 -11.09
C LYS A 36 -14.86 -3.75 -12.19
N LEU A 37 -14.26 -4.94 -12.32
CA LEU A 37 -13.29 -5.22 -13.38
C LEU A 37 -13.92 -5.27 -14.78
N VAL A 38 -15.10 -5.84 -14.91
CA VAL A 38 -15.84 -5.87 -16.18
C VAL A 38 -16.13 -4.46 -16.65
N THR A 39 -16.66 -3.62 -15.78
CA THR A 39 -16.93 -2.20 -16.07
C THR A 39 -15.66 -1.47 -16.52
N ALA A 40 -14.55 -1.64 -15.78
CA ALA A 40 -13.27 -1.03 -16.14
C ALA A 40 -12.72 -1.52 -17.51
N ILE A 41 -12.93 -2.79 -17.85
CA ILE A 41 -12.55 -3.36 -19.15
C ILE A 41 -13.40 -2.73 -20.27
N GLU A 42 -14.69 -2.58 -20.06
CA GLU A 42 -15.61 -1.96 -21.04
C GLU A 42 -15.26 -0.50 -21.28
N GLU A 43 -15.01 0.27 -20.22
CA GLU A 43 -14.55 1.66 -20.33
C GLU A 43 -13.22 1.77 -21.07
N ALA A 44 -12.25 0.90 -20.76
CA ALA A 44 -10.96 0.87 -21.44
C ALA A 44 -11.09 0.52 -22.93
N LYS A 45 -12.03 -0.36 -23.31
CA LYS A 45 -12.32 -0.71 -24.70
C LYS A 45 -13.01 0.44 -25.45
N ALA A 46 -13.94 1.13 -24.80
CA ALA A 46 -14.68 2.25 -25.41
C ALA A 46 -13.77 3.45 -25.76
N ASN A 47 -12.71 3.67 -24.99
CA ASN A 47 -11.77 4.77 -25.19
C ASN A 47 -10.73 4.59 -26.32
N GLY A 48 -10.73 3.48 -27.05
CA GLY A 48 -10.25 3.26 -28.43
C GLY A 48 -8.80 3.58 -28.81
N SER A 49 -7.81 3.73 -27.91
CA SER A 49 -6.41 3.96 -28.28
C SER A 49 -5.56 2.70 -28.25
N HIS A 50 -4.48 2.62 -29.05
CA HIS A 50 -3.54 1.49 -29.06
C HIS A 50 -2.91 1.19 -27.68
N GLN A 51 -2.77 2.19 -26.82
CA GLN A 51 -2.31 2.03 -25.45
C GLN A 51 -3.30 1.24 -24.58
N ASN A 52 -4.58 1.26 -24.90
CA ASN A 52 -5.62 0.56 -24.16
C ASN A 52 -5.56 -0.97 -24.29
N THR A 53 -4.91 -1.51 -25.32
CA THR A 53 -4.77 -2.96 -25.49
C THR A 53 -3.95 -3.60 -24.36
N ALA A 54 -2.89 -2.95 -23.89
CA ALA A 54 -2.08 -3.44 -22.77
C ALA A 54 -2.84 -3.36 -21.44
N VAL A 55 -3.60 -2.26 -21.25
CA VAL A 55 -4.46 -2.05 -20.08
C VAL A 55 -5.58 -3.10 -20.03
N VAL A 56 -6.29 -3.32 -21.12
CA VAL A 56 -7.33 -4.35 -21.23
C VAL A 56 -6.76 -5.72 -20.89
N LYS A 57 -5.61 -6.09 -21.43
CA LYS A 57 -4.94 -7.37 -21.09
C LYS A 57 -4.59 -7.49 -19.60
N LEU A 58 -4.16 -6.39 -18.96
CA LEU A 58 -3.87 -6.36 -17.54
C LEU A 58 -5.13 -6.59 -16.70
N LEU A 59 -6.21 -5.87 -17.01
CA LEU A 59 -7.51 -6.00 -16.34
C LEU A 59 -8.12 -7.40 -16.55
N GLU A 60 -8.02 -7.97 -17.76
CA GLU A 60 -8.46 -9.33 -18.04
C GLU A 60 -7.66 -10.39 -17.26
N ARG A 61 -6.34 -10.19 -17.07
CA ARG A 61 -5.53 -11.06 -16.20
C ARG A 61 -5.97 -10.95 -14.75
N SER A 62 -6.26 -9.74 -14.27
CA SER A 62 -6.75 -9.51 -12.91
C SER A 62 -8.11 -10.19 -12.71
N LYS A 63 -9.03 -10.04 -13.65
CA LYS A 63 -10.32 -10.73 -13.64
C LYS A 63 -10.16 -12.25 -13.55
N LYS A 64 -9.33 -12.86 -14.41
CA LYS A 64 -9.03 -14.29 -14.36
C LYS A 64 -8.45 -14.75 -13.02
N ALA A 65 -7.63 -13.91 -12.38
CA ALA A 65 -7.09 -14.21 -11.05
C ALA A 65 -8.17 -14.22 -9.97
N VAL A 66 -9.13 -13.30 -10.02
CA VAL A 66 -10.29 -13.28 -9.10
C VAL A 66 -11.21 -14.46 -9.37
N GLU A 67 -11.55 -14.75 -10.61
CA GLU A 67 -12.36 -15.92 -11.01
C GLU A 67 -11.74 -17.24 -10.54
N LYS A 68 -10.39 -17.34 -10.57
CA LYS A 68 -9.69 -18.52 -10.03
C LYS A 68 -9.87 -18.65 -8.52
N ASN A 69 -9.93 -17.52 -7.79
CA ASN A 69 -10.20 -17.54 -6.35
C ASN A 69 -11.66 -17.93 -6.06
N VAL A 70 -12.61 -17.44 -6.86
CA VAL A 70 -14.03 -17.87 -6.79
C VAL A 70 -14.14 -19.38 -6.95
N LYS A 71 -13.51 -19.96 -7.98
CA LYS A 71 -13.50 -21.42 -8.19
C LYS A 71 -12.94 -22.18 -7.00
N LYS A 72 -11.80 -21.73 -6.46
CA LYS A 72 -11.21 -22.36 -5.29
C LYS A 72 -12.14 -22.36 -4.08
N LEU A 73 -12.84 -21.25 -3.83
CA LEU A 73 -13.80 -21.16 -2.73
C LEU A 73 -15.02 -22.06 -2.95
N THR A 74 -15.49 -22.19 -4.19
CA THR A 74 -16.63 -23.04 -4.53
C THR A 74 -16.29 -24.52 -4.34
N ASP A 75 -15.03 -24.91 -4.56
CA ASP A 75 -14.57 -26.31 -4.43
C ASP A 75 -14.28 -26.72 -2.97
N ILE A 76 -14.18 -25.76 -2.02
CA ILE A 76 -13.95 -26.05 -0.61
C ILE A 76 -15.24 -26.56 0.02
N LYS A 77 -15.24 -27.82 0.48
CA LYS A 77 -16.34 -28.38 1.29
C LYS A 77 -16.50 -27.61 2.59
N ARG A 78 -17.76 -27.34 2.95
CA ARG A 78 -18.24 -26.50 4.06
C ARG A 78 -17.92 -27.05 5.46
N ASP A 79 -16.68 -27.17 5.84
CA ASP A 79 -16.34 -27.44 7.25
C ASP A 79 -15.38 -26.34 7.74
N GLN A 80 -15.90 -25.12 7.71
CA GLN A 80 -15.20 -23.98 8.29
C GLN A 80 -15.69 -23.84 9.73
N GLY A 81 -14.75 -23.82 10.65
CA GLY A 81 -15.02 -23.54 12.06
C GLY A 81 -15.73 -22.18 12.26
N ILE A 82 -15.45 -21.50 13.34
CA ILE A 82 -16.02 -20.16 13.60
C ILE A 82 -15.45 -19.15 12.59
N THR A 83 -16.32 -18.53 11.84
CA THR A 83 -15.99 -17.49 10.84
C THR A 83 -16.12 -16.08 11.44
N PHE A 84 -15.48 -15.09 10.84
CA PHE A 84 -15.43 -13.72 11.35
C PHE A 84 -16.80 -13.07 11.52
N ASP A 85 -17.70 -13.30 10.58
CA ASP A 85 -19.09 -12.84 10.60
C ASP A 85 -19.88 -13.32 11.82
N LYS A 86 -19.53 -14.49 12.36
CA LYS A 86 -20.18 -15.09 13.55
C LYS A 86 -19.58 -14.64 14.88
N LEU A 87 -18.53 -13.82 14.85
CA LEU A 87 -17.87 -13.35 16.08
C LEU A 87 -18.62 -12.21 16.76
N GLY A 88 -19.57 -11.56 16.08
CA GLY A 88 -20.31 -10.41 16.62
C GLY A 88 -19.45 -9.17 16.80
N VAL A 89 -18.46 -8.96 15.93
CA VAL A 89 -17.59 -7.77 15.99
C VAL A 89 -18.34 -6.60 15.36
N ASP A 90 -18.64 -5.59 16.16
CA ASP A 90 -19.30 -4.36 15.76
C ASP A 90 -18.35 -3.15 15.70
N TYR A 91 -17.20 -3.25 16.35
CA TYR A 91 -16.16 -2.21 16.33
C TYR A 91 -14.77 -2.81 16.17
N MET A 92 -13.99 -2.28 15.23
CA MET A 92 -12.62 -2.77 15.00
C MET A 92 -11.61 -1.63 15.02
N PHE A 93 -10.64 -1.73 15.92
CA PHE A 93 -9.47 -0.86 15.96
C PHE A 93 -8.28 -1.58 15.33
N VAL A 94 -7.63 -0.94 14.38
CA VAL A 94 -6.48 -1.49 13.65
C VAL A 94 -5.28 -0.58 13.90
N ASP A 95 -4.34 -1.04 14.72
CA ASP A 95 -3.06 -0.37 14.89
C ASP A 95 -2.10 -0.70 13.75
N GLU A 96 -1.16 0.19 13.46
CA GLU A 96 -0.23 0.09 12.33
C GLU A 96 -0.95 -0.18 10.98
N ALA A 97 -2.04 0.54 10.75
CA ALA A 97 -2.91 0.35 9.59
C ALA A 97 -2.20 0.52 8.24
N HIS A 98 -1.03 1.17 8.21
CA HIS A 98 -0.19 1.27 7.00
C HIS A 98 0.24 -0.11 6.45
N GLU A 99 0.23 -1.16 7.27
CA GLU A 99 0.46 -2.54 6.84
C GLU A 99 -0.55 -3.07 5.81
N PHE A 100 -1.71 -2.40 5.68
CA PHE A 100 -2.79 -2.76 4.75
C PHE A 100 -2.89 -1.84 3.53
N LYS A 101 -1.96 -0.94 3.33
CA LYS A 101 -1.93 0.03 2.22
C LYS A 101 -1.82 -0.59 0.82
N ASN A 102 -1.33 -1.83 0.71
CA ASN A 102 -1.18 -2.54 -0.56
C ASN A 102 -2.49 -3.22 -1.01
N LEU A 103 -3.61 -2.57 -0.78
CA LEU A 103 -4.89 -2.98 -1.34
C LEU A 103 -4.86 -2.80 -2.86
N TYR A 104 -5.30 -3.83 -3.59
CA TYR A 104 -5.26 -3.78 -5.05
C TYR A 104 -6.11 -2.63 -5.59
N THR A 105 -5.53 -1.91 -6.54
CA THR A 105 -6.15 -0.77 -7.20
C THR A 105 -6.26 -1.05 -8.70
N TYR A 106 -7.47 -1.02 -9.22
CA TYR A 106 -7.72 -1.14 -10.66
C TYR A 106 -7.43 0.21 -11.32
N THR A 107 -6.57 0.22 -12.33
CA THR A 107 -6.17 1.45 -13.00
C THR A 107 -5.72 1.19 -14.43
N ALA A 108 -6.04 2.11 -15.31
CA ALA A 108 -5.49 2.18 -16.65
C ALA A 108 -4.04 2.70 -16.68
N MET A 109 -3.54 3.23 -15.58
CA MET A 109 -2.19 3.78 -15.45
C MET A 109 -1.15 2.67 -15.23
N SER A 110 -0.89 1.87 -16.26
CA SER A 110 0.14 0.82 -16.22
C SER A 110 1.55 1.43 -16.28
N ASN A 111 2.50 0.82 -15.58
CA ASN A 111 3.93 1.22 -15.55
C ASN A 111 4.22 2.65 -15.05
N ILE A 112 3.31 3.25 -14.30
CA ILE A 112 3.51 4.56 -13.68
C ILE A 112 4.00 4.35 -12.24
N ALA A 113 5.18 4.90 -11.93
CA ALA A 113 5.70 4.85 -10.58
C ALA A 113 4.81 5.66 -9.63
N GLY A 114 4.61 5.14 -8.42
CA GLY A 114 3.73 5.76 -7.42
C GLY A 114 2.27 5.30 -7.47
N VAL A 115 1.91 4.42 -8.42
CA VAL A 115 0.59 3.79 -8.47
C VAL A 115 0.70 2.37 -7.91
N PRO A 116 -0.07 1.99 -6.88
CA PRO A 116 -0.03 0.64 -6.32
C PRO A 116 -0.54 -0.38 -7.33
N GLN A 117 0.29 -1.35 -7.68
CA GLN A 117 -0.08 -2.44 -8.59
C GLN A 117 0.00 -3.82 -7.91
N ALA A 118 0.60 -3.87 -6.72
CA ALA A 118 0.71 -5.11 -5.96
C ALA A 118 -0.62 -5.47 -5.30
N ARG A 119 -0.98 -6.75 -5.35
CA ARG A 119 -2.14 -7.29 -4.63
C ARG A 119 -1.68 -8.01 -3.39
N SER A 120 -2.04 -7.50 -2.22
CA SER A 120 -1.83 -8.16 -0.93
C SER A 120 -3.10 -8.89 -0.50
N GLN A 121 -3.01 -10.21 -0.31
CA GLN A 121 -4.14 -10.99 0.25
C GLN A 121 -4.51 -10.49 1.66
N LYS A 122 -3.50 -10.09 2.46
CA LYS A 122 -3.70 -9.50 3.79
C LYS A 122 -4.56 -8.23 3.72
N ALA A 123 -4.28 -7.35 2.76
CA ALA A 123 -5.05 -6.12 2.57
C ALA A 123 -6.46 -6.39 2.05
N SER A 124 -6.62 -7.32 1.12
CA SER A 124 -7.95 -7.71 0.60
C SER A 124 -8.83 -8.35 1.67
N ASP A 125 -8.26 -9.22 2.53
CA ASP A 125 -8.96 -9.82 3.67
C ASP A 125 -9.40 -8.75 4.68
N MET A 126 -8.50 -7.84 5.05
CA MET A 126 -8.82 -6.72 5.93
C MET A 126 -9.94 -5.85 5.34
N TYR A 127 -9.85 -5.53 4.05
CA TYR A 127 -10.83 -4.69 3.38
C TYR A 127 -12.22 -5.34 3.39
N MET A 128 -12.31 -6.62 3.08
CA MET A 128 -13.57 -7.38 3.14
C MET A 128 -14.18 -7.36 4.54
N LYS A 129 -13.37 -7.59 5.60
CA LYS A 129 -13.82 -7.54 7.00
C LYS A 129 -14.28 -6.15 7.41
N CYS A 130 -13.56 -5.09 7.01
CA CYS A 130 -13.97 -3.70 7.22
C CYS A 130 -15.34 -3.43 6.59
N LYS A 131 -15.52 -3.82 5.33
CA LYS A 131 -16.78 -3.65 4.63
C LYS A 131 -17.92 -4.43 5.27
N PHE A 132 -17.67 -5.64 5.74
CA PHE A 132 -18.66 -6.42 6.47
C PHE A 132 -19.12 -5.69 7.73
N ILE A 133 -18.19 -5.19 8.56
CA ILE A 133 -18.51 -4.43 9.78
C ILE A 133 -19.34 -3.18 9.43
N GLN A 134 -18.89 -2.38 8.46
CA GLN A 134 -19.55 -1.14 8.05
C GLN A 134 -20.97 -1.40 7.50
N LYS A 135 -21.14 -2.39 6.62
CA LYS A 135 -22.45 -2.79 6.08
C LYS A 135 -23.40 -3.31 7.19
N SER A 136 -22.85 -3.84 8.28
CA SER A 136 -23.63 -4.29 9.46
C SER A 136 -23.94 -3.17 10.46
N GLY A 137 -23.59 -1.91 10.15
CA GLY A 137 -23.81 -0.75 11.01
C GLY A 137 -22.73 -0.54 12.08
N GLY A 138 -21.65 -1.31 12.03
CA GLY A 138 -20.50 -1.15 12.92
C GLY A 138 -19.47 -0.14 12.41
N ASN A 139 -18.37 0.03 13.13
CA ASN A 139 -17.36 1.03 12.86
C ASN A 139 -15.95 0.45 12.80
N VAL A 140 -15.09 1.10 12.02
CA VAL A 140 -13.68 0.76 11.88
C VAL A 140 -12.83 2.00 12.16
N CYS A 141 -11.81 1.84 13.00
CA CYS A 141 -10.84 2.88 13.33
C CYS A 141 -9.43 2.40 12.99
N PHE A 142 -8.72 3.16 12.17
CA PHE A 142 -7.34 2.90 11.79
C PHE A 142 -6.41 3.87 12.53
N ALA A 143 -5.38 3.33 13.17
CA ALA A 143 -4.31 4.10 13.79
C ALA A 143 -2.98 3.83 13.06
N THR A 144 -2.24 4.88 12.72
CA THR A 144 -0.92 4.77 12.13
C THR A 144 -0.14 6.07 12.24
N GLY A 145 1.17 5.98 12.47
CA GLY A 145 2.07 7.13 12.39
C GLY A 145 2.46 7.51 10.95
N THR A 146 2.17 6.68 9.96
CA THR A 146 2.61 6.84 8.57
C THR A 146 1.52 6.46 7.58
N PRO A 147 0.41 7.22 7.50
CA PRO A 147 -0.69 6.92 6.57
C PRO A 147 -0.26 6.97 5.10
N ILE A 148 0.74 7.79 4.80
CA ILE A 148 1.36 7.94 3.49
C ILE A 148 2.88 7.79 3.67
N THR A 149 3.50 6.81 3.03
CA THR A 149 4.94 6.55 3.11
C THR A 149 5.67 6.76 1.79
N ASN A 150 5.14 6.24 0.71
CA ASN A 150 5.82 6.21 -0.59
C ASN A 150 5.15 7.11 -1.64
N THR A 151 3.82 7.21 -1.60
CA THR A 151 3.07 7.94 -2.62
C THR A 151 1.71 8.38 -2.08
N MET A 152 1.23 9.52 -2.56
CA MET A 152 -0.11 10.02 -2.24
C MET A 152 -1.24 9.06 -2.68
N ALA A 153 -0.98 8.16 -3.61
CA ALA A 153 -1.95 7.13 -3.98
C ALA A 153 -2.32 6.19 -2.80
N GLU A 154 -1.48 6.11 -1.77
CA GLU A 154 -1.78 5.38 -0.54
C GLU A 154 -2.96 6.02 0.23
N LEU A 155 -3.16 7.34 0.08
CA LEU A 155 -4.31 8.04 0.65
C LEU A 155 -5.63 7.55 0.05
N PHE A 156 -5.68 7.34 -1.27
CA PHE A 156 -6.84 6.73 -1.92
C PHE A 156 -7.18 5.37 -1.31
N THR A 157 -6.18 4.57 -0.99
CA THR A 157 -6.39 3.28 -0.33
C THR A 157 -7.01 3.45 1.06
N MET A 158 -6.55 4.41 1.85
CA MET A 158 -7.14 4.70 3.16
C MET A 158 -8.58 5.21 3.04
N GLN A 159 -8.85 6.07 2.07
CA GLN A 159 -10.22 6.52 1.78
C GLN A 159 -11.15 5.35 1.39
N ARG A 160 -10.67 4.37 0.63
CA ARG A 160 -11.45 3.18 0.31
C ARG A 160 -11.84 2.37 1.54
N TYR A 161 -10.98 2.27 2.54
CA TYR A 161 -11.31 1.61 3.80
C TYR A 161 -12.34 2.38 4.62
N LEU A 162 -12.22 3.71 4.66
CA LEU A 162 -12.89 4.54 5.67
C LEU A 162 -14.08 5.34 5.13
N GLN A 163 -14.08 5.69 3.84
CA GLN A 163 -15.08 6.59 3.24
C GLN A 163 -15.44 6.23 1.79
N GLU A 164 -15.58 4.92 1.48
CA GLU A 164 -15.89 4.48 0.11
C GLU A 164 -17.22 5.05 -0.41
N GLU A 165 -18.25 5.10 0.42
CA GLU A 165 -19.55 5.68 0.05
C GLU A 165 -19.42 7.15 -0.39
N GLU A 166 -18.56 7.91 0.25
CA GLU A 166 -18.29 9.31 -0.14
C GLU A 166 -17.54 9.36 -1.48
N LEU A 167 -16.57 8.48 -1.70
CA LEU A 167 -15.89 8.36 -3.00
C LEU A 167 -16.88 7.99 -4.13
N GLU A 168 -17.88 7.15 -3.84
CA GLU A 168 -18.93 6.78 -4.77
C GLU A 168 -19.85 7.98 -5.04
N ARG A 169 -20.28 8.69 -4.01
CA ARG A 169 -21.11 9.90 -4.11
C ARG A 169 -20.47 10.98 -4.98
N LEU A 170 -19.16 11.12 -4.89
CA LEU A 170 -18.36 12.07 -5.67
C LEU A 170 -17.96 11.54 -7.06
N ASN A 171 -18.32 10.29 -7.41
CA ASN A 171 -17.90 9.61 -8.65
C ASN A 171 -16.38 9.52 -8.83
N ILE A 172 -15.63 9.42 -7.72
CA ILE A 172 -14.17 9.24 -7.71
C ILE A 172 -13.75 7.94 -6.99
N HIS A 173 -14.64 6.96 -6.92
CA HIS A 173 -14.41 5.66 -6.29
C HIS A 173 -13.42 4.78 -7.06
N ASN A 174 -13.21 5.02 -8.35
CA ASN A 174 -12.14 4.40 -9.12
C ASN A 174 -10.87 5.27 -9.07
N PHE A 175 -9.71 4.62 -9.05
CA PHE A 175 -8.43 5.32 -8.91
C PHE A 175 -8.16 6.32 -10.04
N ASP A 176 -8.54 6.02 -11.26
CA ASP A 176 -8.27 6.87 -12.41
C ASP A 176 -9.06 8.19 -12.36
N ALA A 177 -10.30 8.15 -11.86
CA ALA A 177 -11.09 9.35 -11.61
C ALA A 177 -10.53 10.16 -10.45
N TRP A 178 -10.19 9.51 -9.33
CA TRP A 178 -9.55 10.13 -8.19
C TRP A 178 -8.20 10.78 -8.58
N ALA A 179 -7.38 10.05 -9.33
CA ALA A 179 -6.08 10.52 -9.78
C ALA A 179 -6.18 11.72 -10.72
N LYS A 180 -7.19 11.76 -11.62
CA LYS A 180 -7.46 12.91 -12.48
C LYS A 180 -7.92 14.14 -11.69
N THR A 181 -8.64 13.93 -10.60
CA THR A 181 -9.16 15.01 -9.76
C THR A 181 -8.08 15.65 -8.89
N PHE A 182 -7.12 14.85 -8.40
CA PHE A 182 -6.17 15.31 -7.38
C PHE A 182 -4.72 15.26 -7.81
N GLY A 183 -4.39 14.64 -8.93
CA GLY A 183 -3.00 14.49 -9.31
C GLY A 183 -2.73 14.46 -10.82
N LYS A 184 -1.46 14.50 -11.14
CA LYS A 184 -0.97 14.45 -12.52
C LYS A 184 0.25 13.56 -12.62
N VAL A 185 0.27 12.75 -13.66
CA VAL A 185 1.48 12.03 -14.08
C VAL A 185 2.44 13.02 -14.71
N ILE A 186 3.67 13.02 -14.24
CA ILE A 186 4.77 13.76 -14.85
C ILE A 186 5.83 12.77 -15.35
N THR A 187 6.49 13.18 -16.42
CA THR A 187 7.65 12.48 -16.97
C THR A 187 8.90 13.18 -16.45
N SER A 188 9.77 12.46 -15.77
CA SER A 188 11.05 12.94 -15.27
C SER A 188 12.20 12.11 -15.79
N LEU A 189 13.34 12.75 -15.96
CA LEU A 189 14.60 12.08 -16.22
C LEU A 189 15.20 11.70 -14.87
N GLU A 190 15.40 10.41 -14.64
CA GLU A 190 15.93 9.86 -13.39
C GLU A 190 17.21 9.08 -13.65
N VAL A 191 18.10 9.06 -12.69
CA VAL A 191 19.27 8.18 -12.76
C VAL A 191 18.79 6.74 -12.76
N SER A 192 19.34 5.92 -13.66
CA SER A 192 19.03 4.50 -13.70
C SER A 192 19.48 3.82 -12.40
N VAL A 193 18.81 2.72 -12.03
CA VAL A 193 19.05 2.03 -10.74
C VAL A 193 20.48 1.51 -10.62
N ASP A 194 21.09 1.21 -11.75
CA ASP A 194 22.48 0.74 -11.89
C ASP A 194 23.51 1.87 -11.94
N GLY A 195 23.06 3.14 -11.90
CA GLY A 195 23.95 4.29 -12.02
C GLY A 195 24.59 4.50 -13.40
N SER A 196 24.27 3.65 -14.40
CA SER A 196 24.88 3.66 -15.73
C SER A 196 24.43 4.83 -16.61
N GLY A 197 23.36 5.55 -16.24
CA GLY A 197 22.84 6.62 -17.05
C GLY A 197 21.54 7.23 -16.56
N PHE A 198 20.81 7.85 -17.46
CA PHE A 198 19.50 8.45 -17.19
C PHE A 198 18.42 7.71 -17.97
N GLN A 199 17.31 7.49 -17.29
CA GLN A 199 16.09 6.91 -17.89
C GLN A 199 14.90 7.82 -17.69
N THR A 200 14.03 7.85 -18.67
CA THR A 200 12.76 8.57 -18.58
C THR A 200 11.75 7.73 -17.83
N ARG A 201 11.23 8.23 -16.71
CA ARG A 201 10.16 7.57 -15.95
C ARG A 201 8.94 8.45 -15.82
N GLN A 202 7.78 7.81 -15.90
CA GLN A 202 6.51 8.44 -15.55
C GLN A 202 6.20 8.18 -14.09
N ARG A 203 5.88 9.26 -13.36
CA ARG A 203 5.49 9.22 -11.95
C ARG A 203 4.19 9.95 -11.71
N PHE A 204 3.37 9.37 -10.86
CA PHE A 204 2.22 10.03 -10.27
C PHE A 204 2.67 10.74 -9.00
N ASN A 205 3.16 11.97 -9.11
CA ASN A 205 3.76 12.68 -7.99
C ASN A 205 3.47 14.19 -7.95
N LYS A 206 2.73 14.74 -8.91
CA LYS A 206 2.29 16.13 -8.86
C LYS A 206 0.82 16.16 -8.45
N PHE A 207 0.53 16.84 -7.35
CA PHE A 207 -0.81 16.93 -6.78
C PHE A 207 -1.34 18.35 -6.83
N PHE A 208 -2.63 18.48 -7.02
CA PHE A 208 -3.40 19.72 -7.03
C PHE A 208 -4.72 19.47 -6.28
N ASN A 209 -5.52 20.51 -6.04
CA ASN A 209 -6.73 20.42 -5.23
C ASN A 209 -6.47 19.77 -3.85
N ILE A 210 -5.27 20.03 -3.29
CA ILE A 210 -4.86 19.45 -2.01
C ILE A 210 -5.79 19.91 -0.86
N PRO A 211 -6.25 21.16 -0.80
CA PRO A 211 -7.19 21.58 0.24
C PRO A 211 -8.48 20.77 0.22
N GLU A 212 -9.06 20.53 -0.94
CA GLU A 212 -10.28 19.73 -1.12
C GLU A 212 -10.07 18.28 -0.73
N LEU A 213 -8.93 17.68 -1.17
CA LEU A 213 -8.55 16.33 -0.79
C LEU A 213 -8.39 16.19 0.72
N MET A 214 -7.69 17.14 1.34
CA MET A 214 -7.47 17.13 2.79
C MET A 214 -8.75 17.40 3.58
N ASN A 215 -9.63 18.23 3.09
CA ASN A 215 -10.93 18.46 3.73
C ASN A 215 -11.79 17.20 3.68
N SER A 216 -11.89 16.56 2.53
CA SER A 216 -12.58 15.26 2.40
C SER A 216 -11.99 14.21 3.34
N PHE A 217 -10.66 14.09 3.39
CA PHE A 217 -10.02 13.09 4.25
C PHE A 217 -10.22 13.38 5.76
N ARG A 218 -10.23 14.66 6.16
CA ARG A 218 -10.48 15.06 7.56
C ARG A 218 -11.89 14.77 8.06
N GLU A 219 -12.84 14.48 7.19
CA GLU A 219 -14.17 14.01 7.60
C GLU A 219 -14.11 12.67 8.33
N VAL A 220 -13.10 11.85 8.01
CA VAL A 220 -12.91 10.50 8.56
C VAL A 220 -11.56 10.32 9.27
N ALA A 221 -10.72 11.35 9.31
CA ALA A 221 -9.36 11.25 9.86
C ALA A 221 -9.03 12.41 10.81
N GLU A 222 -8.56 12.07 12.00
CA GLU A 222 -7.91 13.00 12.92
C GLU A 222 -6.39 12.94 12.69
N ILE A 223 -5.78 14.09 12.39
CA ILE A 223 -4.35 14.20 12.09
C ILE A 223 -3.67 15.03 13.17
N GLN A 224 -2.76 14.41 13.90
CA GLN A 224 -1.96 15.05 14.94
C GLN A 224 -0.49 15.11 14.50
N THR A 225 -0.01 16.30 14.16
CA THR A 225 1.39 16.51 13.82
C THR A 225 2.24 16.75 15.06
N GLU A 226 3.56 16.56 14.92
CA GLU A 226 4.51 16.84 16.00
C GLU A 226 4.38 18.28 16.55
N SER A 227 4.22 19.27 15.70
CA SER A 227 4.04 20.65 16.10
C SER A 227 2.74 20.87 16.87
N MET A 228 1.64 20.24 16.46
CA MET A 228 0.36 20.32 17.18
C MET A 228 0.47 19.71 18.57
N LEU A 229 1.13 18.55 18.68
CA LEU A 229 1.37 17.92 19.99
C LEU A 229 2.25 18.77 20.90
N ASN A 230 3.32 19.38 20.36
CA ASN A 230 4.17 20.28 21.13
C ASN A 230 3.39 21.50 21.64
N ASN A 231 2.61 22.14 20.78
CA ASN A 231 1.77 23.29 21.17
C ASN A 231 0.75 22.89 22.23
N ALA A 232 0.14 21.70 22.11
CA ALA A 232 -0.81 21.21 23.10
C ALA A 232 -0.13 20.93 24.45
N LEU A 233 1.10 20.39 24.45
CA LEU A 233 1.87 20.13 25.67
C LEU A 233 2.33 21.43 26.35
N GLU A 234 2.80 22.41 25.59
CA GLU A 234 3.22 23.71 26.10
C GLU A 234 2.05 24.48 26.74
N ASN A 235 0.86 24.37 26.15
CA ASN A 235 -0.36 24.99 26.66
C ASN A 235 -1.05 24.17 27.77
N SER A 236 -0.57 22.95 28.04
CA SER A 236 -1.14 22.10 29.07
C SER A 236 -0.64 22.47 30.45
N LYS A 237 -1.52 22.38 31.48
CA LYS A 237 -1.15 22.58 32.90
C LYS A 237 -0.15 21.54 33.42
N LEU A 238 0.11 20.49 32.67
CA LEU A 238 0.94 19.34 33.08
C LEU A 238 2.45 19.59 32.95
N GLN A 239 2.88 20.71 32.34
CA GLN A 239 4.30 21.10 32.15
C GLN A 239 5.24 19.93 31.79
N ARG A 240 4.72 18.91 31.11
CA ARG A 240 5.53 17.78 30.67
C ARG A 240 6.37 18.23 29.47
N LYS A 241 7.65 18.44 29.72
CA LYS A 241 8.62 18.59 28.63
C LYS A 241 8.64 17.27 27.86
N ARG A 242 8.35 17.34 26.58
CA ARG A 242 8.53 16.22 25.68
C ARG A 242 10.01 15.82 25.67
N ALA A 243 10.30 14.55 25.89
CA ALA A 243 11.62 14.00 25.68
C ALA A 243 11.87 13.81 24.17
N ILE A 244 12.02 14.91 23.44
CA ILE A 244 12.53 14.86 22.07
C ILE A 244 14.05 15.03 22.18
N PRO A 245 14.84 14.21 21.47
CA PRO A 245 16.27 14.47 21.35
C PRO A 245 16.49 15.93 20.91
N PRO A 246 17.41 16.66 21.51
CA PRO A 246 17.68 18.03 21.11
C PRO A 246 18.05 18.03 19.63
N LYS A 247 17.42 18.88 18.84
CA LYS A 247 17.81 19.11 17.47
C LYS A 247 19.23 19.71 17.48
N HIS A 248 20.08 19.23 16.58
CA HIS A 248 21.39 19.84 16.40
C HIS A 248 21.24 21.32 16.02
N VAL A 249 22.23 22.11 16.41
CA VAL A 249 22.30 23.56 16.13
C VAL A 249 22.01 23.81 14.64
N GLY A 250 20.96 24.56 14.33
CA GLY A 250 20.63 24.98 12.98
C GLY A 250 19.48 24.25 12.30
N ASP A 251 18.69 23.46 13.00
CA ASP A 251 17.44 22.79 12.50
C ASP A 251 17.62 21.87 11.27
N LYS A 252 18.85 21.64 10.82
CA LYS A 252 19.17 20.77 9.68
C LYS A 252 20.08 19.63 10.12
N ALA A 253 19.82 18.44 9.58
CA ALA A 253 20.71 17.31 9.73
C ALA A 253 22.10 17.67 9.14
N LYS A 254 23.17 17.40 9.89
CA LYS A 254 24.54 17.52 9.37
C LYS A 254 24.81 16.33 8.46
N VAL A 255 25.05 16.59 7.19
CA VAL A 255 25.50 15.57 6.25
C VAL A 255 27.00 15.41 6.44
N VAL A 256 27.44 14.20 6.80
CA VAL A 256 28.84 13.82 6.88
C VAL A 256 29.13 12.89 5.72
N SER A 257 29.93 13.32 4.77
CA SER A 257 30.44 12.48 3.69
C SER A 257 31.80 11.92 4.10
N ILE A 258 31.96 10.62 3.94
CA ILE A 258 33.22 9.91 4.16
C ILE A 258 33.61 9.29 2.82
N GLU A 259 34.88 9.27 2.51
CA GLU A 259 35.41 8.55 1.36
C GLU A 259 35.19 7.04 1.55
N PRO A 260 34.71 6.31 0.51
CA PRO A 260 34.52 4.87 0.61
C PRO A 260 35.86 4.16 0.85
N SER A 261 35.79 3.02 1.55
CA SER A 261 36.96 2.14 1.62
C SER A 261 37.13 1.38 0.29
N PRO A 262 38.37 0.92 -0.03
CA PRO A 262 38.63 0.13 -1.22
C PRO A 262 37.67 -1.10 -1.33
N GLU A 263 37.38 -1.76 -0.21
CA GLU A 263 36.49 -2.91 -0.17
C GLU A 263 35.04 -2.53 -0.52
N LEU A 264 34.61 -1.33 -0.15
CA LEU A 264 33.29 -0.81 -0.52
C LEU A 264 33.22 -0.47 -2.02
N GLU A 265 34.31 0.09 -2.58
CA GLU A 265 34.40 0.38 -4.01
C GLU A 265 34.33 -0.91 -4.83
N ASP A 266 35.08 -1.96 -4.45
CA ASP A 266 35.05 -3.28 -5.09
C ASP A 266 33.64 -3.90 -4.99
N TYR A 267 33.00 -3.76 -3.83
CA TYR A 267 31.64 -4.24 -3.65
C TYR A 267 30.64 -3.51 -4.55
N ILE A 268 30.75 -2.19 -4.69
CA ILE A 268 29.89 -1.40 -5.59
C ILE A 268 30.09 -1.83 -7.04
N ALA A 269 31.34 -2.06 -7.48
CA ALA A 269 31.62 -2.58 -8.81
C ALA A 269 30.92 -3.94 -9.06
N ASN A 270 30.98 -4.85 -8.09
CA ASN A 270 30.24 -6.14 -8.17
C ASN A 270 28.72 -5.94 -8.26
N VAL A 271 28.15 -4.99 -7.51
CA VAL A 271 26.72 -4.65 -7.58
C VAL A 271 26.33 -4.19 -9.00
N VAL A 272 27.18 -3.37 -9.64
CA VAL A 272 26.95 -2.92 -11.02
C VAL A 272 26.96 -4.11 -11.99
N GLU A 273 27.96 -4.98 -11.92
CA GLU A 273 28.04 -6.19 -12.77
C GLU A 273 26.83 -7.10 -12.60
N ARG A 274 26.38 -7.34 -11.36
CA ARG A 274 25.17 -8.14 -11.07
C ARG A 274 23.91 -7.49 -11.67
N THR A 275 23.81 -6.18 -11.57
CA THR A 275 22.67 -5.44 -12.12
C THR A 275 22.63 -5.52 -13.65
N GLU A 276 23.77 -5.40 -14.32
CA GLU A 276 23.88 -5.57 -15.76
C GLU A 276 23.53 -6.99 -16.20
N ALA A 277 24.00 -8.00 -15.50
CA ALA A 277 23.68 -9.40 -15.77
C ALA A 277 22.18 -9.69 -15.66
N ILE A 278 21.51 -9.11 -14.66
CA ILE A 278 20.06 -9.22 -14.47
C ILE A 278 19.31 -8.51 -15.60
N HIS A 279 19.72 -7.29 -15.98
CA HIS A 279 19.10 -6.55 -17.08
C HIS A 279 19.22 -7.26 -18.41
N ASN A 280 20.37 -7.86 -18.67
CA ASN A 280 20.63 -8.64 -19.89
C ASN A 280 20.01 -10.05 -19.84
N SER A 281 19.26 -10.39 -18.79
CA SER A 281 18.68 -11.72 -18.59
C SER A 281 19.74 -12.85 -18.63
N ALA A 282 20.98 -12.54 -18.25
CA ALA A 282 22.09 -13.48 -18.21
C ALA A 282 22.06 -14.40 -16.97
N VAL A 283 21.26 -14.04 -15.97
CA VAL A 283 21.11 -14.78 -14.71
C VAL A 283 19.62 -15.08 -14.49
N ALA A 284 19.31 -16.29 -14.02
CA ALA A 284 17.94 -16.67 -13.73
C ALA A 284 17.40 -15.93 -12.48
N PRO A 285 16.11 -15.48 -12.47
CA PRO A 285 15.55 -14.68 -11.38
C PRO A 285 15.59 -15.34 -9.98
N TYR A 286 15.70 -16.65 -9.91
CA TYR A 286 15.84 -17.38 -8.64
C TYR A 286 17.30 -17.41 -8.14
N GLU A 287 18.29 -17.25 -9.01
CA GLU A 287 19.72 -17.16 -8.67
C GLU A 287 20.06 -15.76 -8.18
N ASP A 288 19.74 -14.73 -8.98
CA ASP A 288 19.90 -13.33 -8.62
C ASP A 288 18.81 -12.46 -9.23
N ASN A 289 18.45 -11.36 -8.52
CA ASN A 289 17.42 -10.44 -8.95
C ASN A 289 17.59 -9.07 -8.26
N MET A 290 16.96 -8.02 -8.80
CA MET A 290 17.07 -6.65 -8.28
C MET A 290 16.67 -6.51 -6.80
N LEU A 291 15.75 -7.34 -6.30
CA LEU A 291 15.37 -7.30 -4.89
C LEU A 291 16.52 -7.77 -3.99
N LYS A 292 17.19 -8.86 -4.39
CA LYS A 292 18.36 -9.40 -3.69
C LYS A 292 19.52 -8.40 -3.72
N VAL A 293 19.83 -7.85 -4.90
CA VAL A 293 20.85 -6.81 -5.06
C VAL A 293 20.56 -5.61 -4.16
N THR A 294 19.33 -5.09 -4.15
CA THR A 294 18.93 -3.96 -3.30
C THR A 294 19.03 -4.28 -1.81
N SER A 295 18.67 -5.51 -1.41
CA SER A 295 18.78 -5.96 -0.01
C SER A 295 20.24 -6.05 0.43
N ASP A 296 21.09 -6.61 -0.41
CA ASP A 296 22.53 -6.75 -0.13
C ASP A 296 23.21 -5.38 -0.08
N SER A 297 22.88 -4.46 -0.99
CA SER A 297 23.39 -3.09 -0.99
C SER A 297 22.98 -2.31 0.28
N LYS A 298 21.76 -2.53 0.79
CA LYS A 298 21.37 -1.94 2.08
C LYS A 298 22.16 -2.49 3.26
N LYS A 299 22.48 -3.77 3.26
CA LYS A 299 23.35 -4.38 4.29
C LYS A 299 24.75 -3.81 4.20
N ALA A 300 25.33 -3.76 2.99
CA ALA A 300 26.66 -3.20 2.75
C ALA A 300 26.79 -1.74 3.18
N SER A 301 25.74 -0.94 3.04
CA SER A 301 25.74 0.47 3.48
C SER A 301 25.81 0.64 5.00
N ILE A 302 25.50 -0.40 5.76
CA ILE A 302 25.60 -0.40 7.23
C ILE A 302 26.92 -1.04 7.65
N ASP A 303 27.22 -2.23 7.15
CA ASP A 303 28.42 -2.99 7.44
C ASP A 303 28.68 -4.06 6.36
N LEU A 304 29.84 -3.99 5.71
CA LEU A 304 30.26 -4.99 4.72
C LEU A 304 30.39 -6.39 5.31
N LEU A 305 30.74 -6.52 6.60
CA LEU A 305 30.84 -7.81 7.29
C LEU A 305 29.47 -8.51 7.37
N SER A 306 28.37 -7.79 7.32
CA SER A 306 27.02 -8.37 7.30
C SER A 306 26.72 -9.21 6.05
N LEU A 307 27.54 -9.10 5.00
CA LEU A 307 27.45 -9.88 3.76
C LEU A 307 28.25 -11.18 3.79
N ILE A 308 29.19 -11.32 4.72
CA ILE A 308 30.08 -12.48 4.82
C ILE A 308 29.43 -13.64 5.57
N HIS A 309 28.39 -13.37 6.34
CA HIS A 309 27.71 -14.33 7.22
C HIS A 309 26.39 -14.90 6.66
N ILE A 310 26.23 -14.94 5.33
CA ILE A 310 25.09 -15.57 4.68
C ILE A 310 25.51 -16.79 3.91
#